data_ab7d62b73c9f6be0074996307e4b53a1
#
_entry.id   ab7d62b73c9f6be0074996307e4b53a1
#
_cell.length_a   1.000
_cell.length_b   1.000
_cell.length_c   1.000
_cell.angle_alpha   90.00
_cell.angle_beta   90.00
_cell.angle_gamma   90.00
#
_symmetry.space_group_name_H-M   'P 1'
#
loop_
_entity.id
_entity.type
_entity.pdbx_description
1 polymer ?
#
loop_
_entity_poly.entity_id
_entity_poly.type
_entity_poly.pdbx_seq_one_letter_code
_entity_poly.pdbx_strand_id
1 'polypeptide(L)'
;MCYHPEPIVETLLVALLLVLLPLALFAALSAMDRRRRDDEHRTWLHAVEVTWESLVMQTSDLRLSVVEDRPVLHGTAGPSRFKVFVDDAAANPGRVAVESQASLPQGFTLFLAPAFSATGAWSTGDADFDAAFVTSTSDESLAASLLTAPVRAALLSLTLQDLRATASSLRFVTDIDPCSLDRAALDAAREVIAAFAGSTAPEAAQG
;
A
#
# COMPACT_ATOMS: atom_id res chain seq x y z
N MET A 1 55.03 -54.42 14.61
CA MET A 1 54.47 -53.67 13.48
C MET A 1 53.46 -52.72 14.05
N CYS A 2 53.83 -51.45 14.28
CA CYS A 2 52.89 -50.43 14.74
C CYS A 2 52.21 -49.79 13.51
N TYR A 3 50.94 -50.02 13.40
CA TYR A 3 50.12 -49.44 12.38
C TYR A 3 49.82 -47.95 12.81
N HIS A 4 50.40 -47.00 12.09
CA HIS A 4 50.03 -45.59 12.22
C HIS A 4 48.86 -45.28 11.28
N PRO A 5 47.62 -45.12 11.76
CA PRO A 5 46.50 -44.80 10.92
C PRO A 5 46.26 -43.30 10.82
N GLU A 6 47.28 -42.48 10.75
CA GLU A 6 47.11 -41.07 11.14
C GLU A 6 46.96 -39.99 10.03
N PRO A 7 47.39 -40.13 8.77
CA PRO A 7 47.31 -38.97 7.86
C PRO A 7 45.91 -38.75 7.23
N ILE A 8 45.10 -39.82 7.17
CA ILE A 8 43.80 -39.73 6.47
C ILE A 8 42.73 -38.99 7.32
N VAL A 9 42.74 -39.24 8.64
CA VAL A 9 41.76 -38.62 9.55
C VAL A 9 42.03 -37.13 9.72
N GLU A 10 43.29 -36.72 9.85
CA GLU A 10 43.69 -35.32 9.94
C GLU A 10 43.36 -34.55 8.66
N THR A 11 43.63 -35.14 7.49
CA THR A 11 43.32 -34.52 6.19
C THR A 11 41.83 -34.35 5.98
N LEU A 12 41.02 -35.33 6.40
CA LEU A 12 39.57 -35.25 6.35
C LEU A 12 39.01 -34.16 7.31
N LEU A 13 39.58 -34.05 8.50
CA LEU A 13 39.17 -33.07 9.50
C LEU A 13 39.49 -31.63 9.05
N VAL A 14 40.69 -31.43 8.47
CA VAL A 14 41.07 -30.14 7.89
C VAL A 14 40.18 -29.77 6.69
N ALA A 15 39.92 -30.73 5.80
CA ALA A 15 39.01 -30.50 4.67
C ALA A 15 37.59 -30.17 5.12
N LEU A 16 37.08 -30.86 6.15
CA LEU A 16 35.77 -30.58 6.74
C LEU A 16 35.70 -29.17 7.38
N LEU A 17 36.75 -28.80 8.13
CA LEU A 17 36.84 -27.46 8.72
C LEU A 17 36.91 -26.35 7.68
N LEU A 18 37.63 -26.57 6.58
CA LEU A 18 37.73 -25.58 5.48
C LEU A 18 36.39 -25.34 4.78
N VAL A 19 35.46 -26.30 4.80
CA VAL A 19 34.12 -26.16 4.22
C VAL A 19 33.13 -25.66 5.25
N LEU A 20 33.16 -26.20 6.48
CA LEU A 20 32.14 -25.84 7.49
C LEU A 20 32.36 -24.44 8.08
N LEU A 21 33.59 -23.98 8.22
CA LEU A 21 33.90 -22.67 8.80
C LEU A 21 33.33 -21.51 7.94
N PRO A 22 33.58 -21.45 6.61
CA PRO A 22 32.99 -20.40 5.78
C PRO A 22 31.46 -20.50 5.68
N LEU A 23 30.90 -21.72 5.71
CA LEU A 23 29.45 -21.90 5.73
C LEU A 23 28.81 -21.38 7.03
N ALA A 24 29.42 -21.67 8.17
CA ALA A 24 28.99 -21.17 9.47
C ALA A 24 29.13 -19.64 9.56
N LEU A 25 30.24 -19.09 9.04
CA LEU A 25 30.43 -17.63 8.97
C LEU A 25 29.40 -16.97 8.08
N PHE A 26 29.12 -17.51 6.90
CA PHE A 26 28.09 -17.02 6.00
C PHE A 26 26.69 -17.06 6.64
N ALA A 27 26.36 -18.16 7.32
CA ALA A 27 25.09 -18.28 8.04
C ALA A 27 24.97 -17.26 9.18
N ALA A 28 26.06 -17.05 9.94
CA ALA A 28 26.09 -16.06 11.01
C ALA A 28 25.95 -14.62 10.48
N LEU A 29 26.66 -14.26 9.41
CA LEU A 29 26.57 -12.95 8.78
C LEU A 29 25.17 -12.71 8.20
N SER A 30 24.59 -13.72 7.55
CA SER A 30 23.21 -13.64 7.03
C SER A 30 22.17 -13.50 8.13
N ALA A 31 22.38 -14.14 9.28
CA ALA A 31 21.49 -13.99 10.44
C ALA A 31 21.62 -12.60 11.08
N MET A 32 22.84 -12.06 11.16
CA MET A 32 23.05 -10.69 11.65
C MET A 32 22.41 -9.65 10.73
N ASP A 33 22.54 -9.80 9.42
CA ASP A 33 21.96 -8.89 8.44
C ASP A 33 20.41 -8.93 8.47
N ARG A 34 19.82 -10.12 8.67
CA ARG A 34 18.37 -10.23 8.89
C ARG A 34 17.93 -9.51 10.17
N ARG A 35 18.59 -9.75 11.30
CA ARG A 35 18.26 -9.09 12.57
C ARG A 35 18.36 -7.58 12.46
N ARG A 36 19.40 -7.07 11.81
CA ARG A 36 19.57 -5.64 11.58
C ARG A 36 18.40 -5.07 10.75
N ARG A 37 18.01 -5.74 9.67
CA ARG A 37 16.86 -5.32 8.85
C ARG A 37 15.54 -5.35 9.65
N ASP A 38 15.34 -6.38 10.46
CA ASP A 38 14.16 -6.48 11.31
C ASP A 38 14.12 -5.36 12.36
N ASP A 39 15.25 -4.99 12.96
CA ASP A 39 15.34 -3.90 13.92
C ASP A 39 15.14 -2.52 13.24
N GLU A 40 15.72 -2.31 12.05
CA GLU A 40 15.51 -1.10 11.25
C GLU A 40 14.03 -0.96 10.85
N HIS A 41 13.41 -2.06 10.43
CA HIS A 41 11.98 -2.08 10.08
C HIS A 41 11.08 -1.78 11.27
N ARG A 42 11.34 -2.38 12.44
CA ARG A 42 10.58 -2.06 13.68
C ARG A 42 10.72 -0.61 14.10
N THR A 43 11.93 -0.06 14.02
CA THR A 43 12.19 1.35 14.34
C THR A 43 11.42 2.27 13.41
N TRP A 44 11.37 1.93 12.12
CA TRP A 44 10.62 2.66 11.11
C TRP A 44 9.10 2.56 11.37
N LEU A 45 8.55 1.38 11.64
CA LEU A 45 7.12 1.22 11.99
C LEU A 45 6.74 2.03 13.22
N HIS A 46 7.62 2.10 14.22
CA HIS A 46 7.40 2.94 15.39
C HIS A 46 7.38 4.44 15.04
N ALA A 47 8.24 4.89 14.13
CA ALA A 47 8.20 6.25 13.64
C ALA A 47 6.89 6.57 12.90
N VAL A 48 6.37 5.65 12.10
CA VAL A 48 5.05 5.75 11.46
C VAL A 48 3.95 5.87 12.52
N GLU A 49 3.97 5.00 13.53
CA GLU A 49 2.98 5.01 14.63
C GLU A 49 2.95 6.37 15.34
N VAL A 50 4.10 6.91 15.72
CA VAL A 50 4.21 8.22 16.36
C VAL A 50 3.66 9.34 15.47
N THR A 51 3.96 9.29 14.17
CA THR A 51 3.43 10.26 13.21
C THR A 51 1.90 10.18 13.14
N TRP A 52 1.36 8.98 13.05
CA TRP A 52 -0.08 8.76 12.94
C TRP A 52 -0.84 9.05 14.25
N GLU A 53 -0.21 8.84 15.41
CA GLU A 53 -0.75 9.32 16.69
C GLU A 53 -0.94 10.83 16.70
N SER A 54 0.01 11.57 16.13
CA SER A 54 -0.11 13.03 16.04
C SER A 54 -1.29 13.48 15.15
N LEU A 55 -1.58 12.73 14.09
CA LEU A 55 -2.76 12.96 13.23
C LEU A 55 -4.06 12.69 13.97
N VAL A 56 -4.11 11.61 14.75
CA VAL A 56 -5.29 11.28 15.60
C VAL A 56 -5.55 12.37 16.63
N MET A 57 -4.50 12.91 17.25
CA MET A 57 -4.66 14.03 18.21
C MET A 57 -5.21 15.30 17.56
N GLN A 58 -4.97 15.50 16.28
CA GLN A 58 -5.44 16.67 15.52
C GLN A 58 -6.83 16.48 14.92
N THR A 59 -7.37 15.25 14.90
CA THR A 59 -8.56 14.89 14.11
C THR A 59 -9.43 13.91 14.90
N SER A 60 -10.56 14.39 15.41
CA SER A 60 -11.41 13.64 16.36
C SER A 60 -12.08 12.38 15.81
N ASP A 61 -12.16 12.24 14.50
CA ASP A 61 -12.80 11.11 13.80
C ASP A 61 -11.81 10.01 13.38
N LEU A 62 -10.52 10.19 13.68
CA LEU A 62 -9.49 9.19 13.43
C LEU A 62 -9.23 8.35 14.69
N ARG A 63 -8.89 7.09 14.46
CA ARG A 63 -8.45 6.15 15.52
C ARG A 63 -7.29 5.34 15.00
N LEU A 64 -6.23 5.24 15.79
CA LEU A 64 -5.10 4.37 15.54
C LEU A 64 -5.32 3.01 16.22
N SER A 65 -4.98 1.95 15.53
CA SER A 65 -4.87 0.58 16.08
C SER A 65 -3.61 -0.07 15.55
N VAL A 66 -3.14 -1.11 16.21
CA VAL A 66 -2.03 -1.93 15.73
C VAL A 66 -2.59 -3.31 15.40
N VAL A 67 -2.37 -3.77 14.18
CA VAL A 67 -2.79 -5.09 13.68
C VAL A 67 -1.56 -5.79 13.14
N GLU A 68 -1.22 -6.96 13.70
CA GLU A 68 -0.03 -7.74 13.30
C GLU A 68 1.27 -6.90 13.34
N ASP A 69 1.45 -6.17 14.43
CA ASP A 69 2.59 -5.24 14.66
C ASP A 69 2.68 -4.06 13.65
N ARG A 70 1.58 -3.73 12.96
CA ARG A 70 1.51 -2.64 12.00
C ARG A 70 0.49 -1.59 12.41
N PRO A 71 0.81 -0.30 12.30
CA PRO A 71 -0.15 0.75 12.52
C PRO A 71 -1.24 0.75 11.44
N VAL A 72 -2.48 0.85 11.85
CA VAL A 72 -3.66 0.99 11.00
C VAL A 72 -4.48 2.18 11.49
N LEU A 73 -4.68 3.16 10.64
CA LEU A 73 -5.50 4.31 10.92
C LEU A 73 -6.92 4.05 10.42
N HIS A 74 -7.91 4.26 11.26
CA HIS A 74 -9.32 4.13 10.92
C HIS A 74 -9.98 5.50 10.95
N GLY A 75 -10.82 5.78 9.97
CA GLY A 75 -11.55 7.04 9.87
C GLY A 75 -12.89 6.89 9.19
N THR A 76 -13.57 8.02 9.03
CA THR A 76 -14.85 8.11 8.31
C THR A 76 -14.74 9.17 7.20
N ALA A 77 -15.44 8.91 6.09
CA ALA A 77 -15.62 9.84 4.97
C ALA A 77 -17.09 9.78 4.54
N GLY A 78 -17.88 10.77 4.97
CA GLY A 78 -19.33 10.68 4.84
C GLY A 78 -19.88 9.45 5.57
N PRO A 79 -20.69 8.60 4.91
CA PRO A 79 -21.25 7.38 5.51
C PRO A 79 -20.25 6.22 5.54
N SER A 80 -19.15 6.30 4.83
CA SER A 80 -18.20 5.18 4.69
C SER A 80 -17.10 5.24 5.74
N ARG A 81 -16.71 4.03 6.18
CA ARG A 81 -15.51 3.83 7.00
C ARG A 81 -14.34 3.48 6.10
N PHE A 82 -13.17 3.98 6.46
CA PHE A 82 -11.93 3.63 5.76
C PHE A 82 -10.83 3.24 6.73
N LYS A 83 -9.84 2.55 6.20
CA LYS A 83 -8.59 2.25 6.88
C LYS A 83 -7.42 2.69 6.02
N VAL A 84 -6.39 3.19 6.68
CA VAL A 84 -5.10 3.53 6.09
C VAL A 84 -4.05 2.63 6.73
N PHE A 85 -3.20 2.03 5.93
CA PHE A 85 -2.16 1.12 6.42
C PHE A 85 -0.93 1.17 5.51
N VAL A 86 0.17 0.64 6.01
CA VAL A 86 1.41 0.52 5.23
C VAL A 86 1.28 -0.65 4.27
N ASP A 87 1.49 -0.39 2.97
CA ASP A 87 1.49 -1.43 1.93
C ASP A 87 2.89 -2.02 1.74
N ASP A 88 3.08 -3.23 2.26
CA ASP A 88 4.33 -3.99 2.10
C ASP A 88 4.32 -4.92 0.88
N ALA A 89 3.22 -4.99 0.14
CA ALA A 89 3.07 -5.94 -0.98
C ALA A 89 3.95 -5.59 -2.19
N ALA A 90 4.51 -4.39 -2.23
CA ALA A 90 5.44 -3.98 -3.26
C ALA A 90 6.89 -4.15 -2.80
N ALA A 91 7.81 -4.37 -3.75
CA ALA A 91 9.26 -4.40 -3.52
C ALA A 91 9.84 -3.07 -2.95
N ASN A 92 8.99 -2.09 -2.68
CA ASN A 92 9.27 -0.83 -2.01
C ASN A 92 8.50 -0.77 -0.68
N PRO A 93 9.13 -1.07 0.44
CA PRO A 93 8.53 -0.84 1.75
C PRO A 93 8.29 0.67 1.91
N GLY A 94 7.09 1.05 2.35
CA GLY A 94 6.83 2.43 2.73
C GLY A 94 5.81 3.19 1.88
N ARG A 95 4.85 2.51 1.28
CA ARG A 95 3.69 3.13 0.65
C ARG A 95 2.49 3.13 1.57
N VAL A 96 1.63 4.13 1.39
CA VAL A 96 0.34 4.20 2.09
C VAL A 96 -0.74 3.59 1.21
N ALA A 97 -1.45 2.61 1.73
CA ALA A 97 -2.66 2.07 1.14
C ALA A 97 -3.89 2.55 1.91
N VAL A 98 -4.95 2.85 1.18
CA VAL A 98 -6.26 3.21 1.71
C VAL A 98 -7.29 2.22 1.20
N GLU A 99 -8.11 1.70 2.11
CA GLU A 99 -9.23 0.83 1.77
C GLU A 99 -10.52 1.34 2.41
N SER A 100 -11.60 1.27 1.64
CA SER A 100 -12.95 1.63 2.07
C SER A 100 -13.98 0.70 1.45
N GLN A 101 -15.15 0.64 2.05
CA GLN A 101 -16.32 0.07 1.39
C GLN A 101 -16.83 1.05 0.33
N ALA A 102 -17.19 0.54 -0.83
CA ALA A 102 -17.90 1.24 -1.88
C ALA A 102 -19.33 0.73 -1.99
N SER A 103 -20.24 1.56 -2.51
CA SER A 103 -21.61 1.18 -2.81
C SER A 103 -21.90 1.55 -4.26
N LEU A 104 -21.47 0.68 -5.18
CA LEU A 104 -21.55 0.89 -6.62
C LEU A 104 -22.39 -0.22 -7.27
N PRO A 105 -22.91 -0.02 -8.49
CA PRO A 105 -23.65 -1.05 -9.19
C PRO A 105 -22.89 -2.36 -9.33
N GLN A 106 -23.62 -3.47 -9.28
CA GLN A 106 -23.02 -4.79 -9.45
C GLN A 106 -22.34 -4.93 -10.83
N GLY A 107 -21.13 -5.44 -10.83
CA GLY A 107 -20.31 -5.58 -12.03
C GLY A 107 -19.49 -4.34 -12.40
N PHE A 108 -19.66 -3.24 -11.69
CA PHE A 108 -18.81 -2.07 -11.89
C PHE A 108 -17.38 -2.35 -11.50
N THR A 109 -16.46 -1.92 -12.36
CA THR A 109 -15.02 -1.91 -12.11
C THR A 109 -14.41 -0.62 -12.63
N LEU A 110 -13.53 -0.03 -11.84
CA LEU A 110 -12.68 1.10 -12.24
C LEU A 110 -11.27 0.82 -11.80
N PHE A 111 -10.32 1.01 -12.69
CA PHE A 111 -8.91 0.89 -12.44
C PHE A 111 -8.17 2.13 -12.95
N LEU A 112 -7.31 2.70 -12.11
CA LEU A 112 -6.37 3.77 -12.47
C LEU A 112 -4.94 3.28 -12.21
N ALA A 113 -4.06 3.56 -13.15
CA ALA A 113 -2.62 3.32 -13.02
C ALA A 113 -1.84 4.50 -13.62
N PRO A 114 -0.58 4.74 -13.22
CA PRO A 114 0.26 5.76 -13.83
C PRO A 114 0.39 5.55 -15.36
N ALA A 115 0.39 6.62 -16.13
CA ALA A 115 0.31 6.57 -17.60
C ALA A 115 1.48 5.83 -18.26
N PHE A 116 2.64 5.70 -17.59
CA PHE A 116 3.79 4.95 -18.11
C PHE A 116 3.62 3.43 -18.01
N SER A 117 2.60 2.92 -17.33
CA SER A 117 2.42 1.50 -17.00
C SER A 117 1.35 0.77 -17.81
N ALA A 118 0.55 1.47 -18.62
CA ALA A 118 -0.57 0.86 -19.32
C ALA A 118 -0.87 1.50 -20.69
N THR A 119 -1.49 0.73 -21.58
CA THR A 119 -1.95 1.20 -22.90
C THR A 119 -3.45 0.93 -23.07
N GLY A 120 -4.16 1.87 -23.67
CA GLY A 120 -5.59 1.71 -24.06
C GLY A 120 -6.54 2.03 -22.92
N ALA A 121 -7.10 3.21 -22.95
CA ALA A 121 -7.85 3.73 -21.84
C ALA A 121 -8.99 4.61 -22.28
N TRP A 122 -9.99 4.66 -21.45
CA TRP A 122 -10.99 5.69 -21.50
C TRP A 122 -10.38 7.04 -21.05
N SER A 123 -10.71 8.13 -21.73
CA SER A 123 -10.25 9.49 -21.41
C SER A 123 -11.32 10.21 -20.59
N THR A 124 -10.90 10.86 -19.52
CA THR A 124 -11.79 11.70 -18.69
C THR A 124 -12.09 13.05 -19.34
N GLY A 125 -11.33 13.45 -20.35
CA GLY A 125 -11.36 14.77 -20.98
C GLY A 125 -10.59 15.84 -20.19
N ASP A 126 -9.91 15.48 -19.12
CA ASP A 126 -9.01 16.34 -18.34
C ASP A 126 -7.57 16.01 -18.73
N ALA A 127 -6.93 16.92 -19.46
CA ALA A 127 -5.62 16.67 -20.05
C ALA A 127 -4.53 16.37 -19.01
N ASP A 128 -4.56 17.03 -17.86
CA ASP A 128 -3.56 16.83 -16.81
C ASP A 128 -3.77 15.48 -16.13
N PHE A 129 -5.02 15.09 -15.89
CA PHE A 129 -5.36 13.80 -15.30
C PHE A 129 -5.04 12.65 -16.27
N ASP A 130 -5.44 12.77 -17.54
CA ASP A 130 -5.21 11.76 -18.57
C ASP A 130 -3.72 11.62 -18.93
N ALA A 131 -2.92 12.67 -18.75
CA ALA A 131 -1.46 12.60 -18.87
C ALA A 131 -0.80 11.87 -17.68
N ALA A 132 -1.41 11.94 -16.49
CA ALA A 132 -0.88 11.30 -15.29
C ALA A 132 -1.33 9.83 -15.16
N PHE A 133 -2.56 9.51 -15.58
CA PHE A 133 -3.18 8.22 -15.35
C PHE A 133 -3.81 7.61 -16.59
N VAL A 134 -3.71 6.29 -16.67
CA VAL A 134 -4.52 5.47 -17.57
C VAL A 134 -5.72 4.95 -16.81
N THR A 135 -6.92 5.18 -17.37
CA THR A 135 -8.20 4.79 -16.77
C THR A 135 -8.81 3.64 -17.55
N SER A 136 -9.18 2.57 -16.86
CA SER A 136 -9.97 1.46 -17.42
C SER A 136 -11.24 1.26 -16.59
N THR A 137 -12.38 1.16 -17.24
CA THR A 137 -13.68 1.02 -16.57
C THR A 137 -14.63 0.12 -17.36
N SER A 138 -15.53 -0.53 -16.64
CA SER A 138 -16.66 -1.28 -17.24
C SER A 138 -17.85 -0.39 -17.61
N ASP A 139 -17.92 0.84 -17.06
CA ASP A 139 -19.00 1.82 -17.30
C ASP A 139 -18.40 3.24 -17.30
N GLU A 140 -18.26 3.80 -18.50
CA GLU A 140 -17.68 5.14 -18.70
C GLU A 140 -18.56 6.26 -18.12
N SER A 141 -19.87 6.11 -18.20
CA SER A 141 -20.80 7.14 -17.69
C SER A 141 -20.74 7.23 -16.17
N LEU A 142 -20.73 6.09 -15.50
CA LEU A 142 -20.57 6.03 -14.05
C LEU A 142 -19.18 6.51 -13.63
N ALA A 143 -18.14 6.08 -14.33
CA ALA A 143 -16.77 6.54 -14.06
C ALA A 143 -16.64 8.07 -14.20
N ALA A 144 -17.26 8.68 -15.22
CA ALA A 144 -17.28 10.12 -15.39
C ALA A 144 -18.00 10.84 -14.22
N SER A 145 -19.07 10.25 -13.69
CA SER A 145 -19.79 10.80 -12.54
C SER A 145 -19.03 10.70 -11.23
N LEU A 146 -18.18 9.68 -11.08
CA LEU A 146 -17.32 9.48 -9.91
C LEU A 146 -16.04 10.32 -9.95
N LEU A 147 -15.39 10.37 -11.12
CA LEU A 147 -14.16 11.14 -11.34
C LEU A 147 -14.45 12.62 -11.63
N THR A 148 -15.17 13.28 -10.73
CA THR A 148 -15.42 14.72 -10.80
C THR A 148 -14.13 15.53 -10.72
N ALA A 149 -14.15 16.81 -11.08
CA ALA A 149 -12.96 17.66 -11.02
C ALA A 149 -12.30 17.70 -9.61
N PRO A 150 -13.03 17.81 -8.48
CA PRO A 150 -12.43 17.70 -7.15
C PRO A 150 -11.77 16.35 -6.90
N VAL A 151 -12.40 15.24 -7.29
CA VAL A 151 -11.85 13.88 -7.11
C VAL A 151 -10.57 13.71 -7.94
N ARG A 152 -10.54 14.18 -9.19
CA ARG A 152 -9.33 14.14 -10.02
C ARG A 152 -8.19 14.95 -9.40
N ALA A 153 -8.48 16.15 -8.89
CA ALA A 153 -7.50 16.99 -8.20
C ALA A 153 -6.96 16.29 -6.93
N ALA A 154 -7.83 15.65 -6.15
CA ALA A 154 -7.42 14.87 -4.98
C ALA A 154 -6.52 13.69 -5.36
N LEU A 155 -6.86 12.93 -6.40
CA LEU A 155 -6.06 11.81 -6.89
C LEU A 155 -4.68 12.24 -7.40
N LEU A 156 -4.61 13.38 -8.10
CA LEU A 156 -3.33 13.96 -8.54
C LEU A 156 -2.46 14.36 -7.34
N SER A 157 -3.04 14.95 -6.30
CA SER A 157 -2.30 15.38 -5.10
C SER A 157 -1.77 14.20 -4.26
N LEU A 158 -2.42 13.04 -4.35
CA LEU A 158 -2.05 11.83 -3.60
C LEU A 158 -0.88 11.04 -4.21
N THR A 159 -0.31 11.48 -5.35
CA THR A 159 0.73 10.70 -6.06
C THR A 159 0.35 9.22 -6.20
N LEU A 160 -0.82 8.99 -6.76
CA LEU A 160 -1.46 7.68 -6.86
C LEU A 160 -0.59 6.68 -7.65
N GLN A 161 -0.43 5.47 -7.11
CA GLN A 161 0.23 4.35 -7.77
C GLN A 161 -0.77 3.38 -8.42
N ASP A 162 -1.85 3.08 -7.74
CA ASP A 162 -2.98 2.37 -8.32
C ASP A 162 -4.28 2.74 -7.58
N LEU A 163 -5.42 2.64 -8.28
CA LEU A 163 -6.74 2.66 -7.68
C LEU A 163 -7.57 1.55 -8.30
N ARG A 164 -8.26 0.83 -7.46
CA ARG A 164 -9.23 -0.21 -7.85
C ARG A 164 -10.52 0.00 -7.11
N ALA A 165 -11.58 0.20 -7.87
CA ALA A 165 -12.93 0.22 -7.35
C ALA A 165 -13.75 -0.91 -7.95
N THR A 166 -14.54 -1.57 -7.12
CA THR A 166 -15.51 -2.60 -7.48
C THR A 166 -16.87 -2.23 -6.87
N ALA A 167 -17.88 -3.05 -7.10
CA ALA A 167 -19.22 -2.83 -6.55
C ALA A 167 -19.22 -2.60 -5.02
N SER A 168 -18.31 -3.22 -4.27
CA SER A 168 -18.32 -3.22 -2.80
C SER A 168 -17.06 -2.70 -2.15
N SER A 169 -16.02 -2.40 -2.91
CA SER A 169 -14.72 -2.02 -2.37
C SER A 169 -14.03 -0.94 -3.19
N LEU A 170 -13.36 -0.04 -2.49
CA LEU A 170 -12.41 0.92 -3.03
C LEU A 170 -11.07 0.68 -2.34
N ARG A 171 -10.02 0.50 -3.12
CA ARG A 171 -8.64 0.46 -2.63
C ARG A 171 -7.78 1.32 -3.52
N PHE A 172 -6.91 2.11 -2.93
CA PHE A 172 -5.86 2.81 -3.66
C PHE A 172 -4.55 2.86 -2.87
N VAL A 173 -3.45 2.91 -3.60
CA VAL A 173 -2.09 2.97 -3.07
C VAL A 173 -1.45 4.26 -3.56
N THR A 174 -0.78 4.94 -2.67
CA THR A 174 -0.09 6.21 -2.94
C THR A 174 1.42 6.05 -2.73
N ASP A 175 2.21 6.92 -3.35
CA ASP A 175 3.66 6.97 -3.15
C ASP A 175 4.06 7.90 -1.99
N ILE A 176 3.14 8.12 -1.06
CA ILE A 176 3.38 8.90 0.15
C ILE A 176 4.15 8.02 1.14
N ASP A 177 5.27 8.54 1.64
CA ASP A 177 5.97 7.93 2.77
C ASP A 177 5.05 7.95 4.00
N PRO A 178 4.79 6.80 4.65
CA PRO A 178 3.96 6.73 5.84
C PRO A 178 4.38 7.66 6.97
N CYS A 179 5.68 7.95 7.12
CA CYS A 179 6.19 8.94 8.06
C CYS A 179 5.90 10.40 7.67
N SER A 180 5.49 10.63 6.42
CA SER A 180 5.15 11.96 5.87
C SER A 180 3.66 12.12 5.61
N LEU A 181 2.84 11.15 6.00
CA LEU A 181 1.39 11.25 5.90
C LEU A 181 0.89 12.42 6.73
N ASP A 182 0.20 13.35 6.08
CA ASP A 182 -0.32 14.57 6.70
C ASP A 182 -1.85 14.68 6.57
N ARG A 183 -2.38 15.74 7.16
CA ARG A 183 -3.82 16.02 7.13
C ARG A 183 -4.32 16.29 5.71
N ALA A 184 -3.53 16.97 4.87
CA ALA A 184 -3.94 17.30 3.51
C ALA A 184 -4.12 16.04 2.67
N ALA A 185 -3.21 15.07 2.79
CA ALA A 185 -3.33 13.76 2.13
C ALA A 185 -4.55 12.98 2.65
N LEU A 186 -4.85 13.03 3.95
CA LEU A 186 -6.05 12.39 4.50
C LEU A 186 -7.34 13.05 4.02
N ASP A 187 -7.37 14.38 3.91
CA ASP A 187 -8.54 15.11 3.42
C ASP A 187 -8.76 14.82 1.92
N ALA A 188 -7.68 14.74 1.11
CA ALA A 188 -7.76 14.28 -0.27
C ALA A 188 -8.25 12.83 -0.38
N ALA A 189 -7.77 11.92 0.47
CA ALA A 189 -8.27 10.55 0.52
C ALA A 189 -9.76 10.48 0.86
N ARG A 190 -10.24 11.30 1.81
CA ARG A 190 -11.65 11.38 2.16
C ARG A 190 -12.52 11.87 1.01
N GLU A 191 -12.06 12.86 0.24
CA GLU A 191 -12.75 13.34 -0.96
C GLU A 191 -12.99 12.19 -1.95
N VAL A 192 -11.93 11.41 -2.22
CA VAL A 192 -12.03 10.23 -3.10
C VAL A 192 -13.04 9.23 -2.53
N ILE A 193 -12.91 8.85 -1.25
CA ILE A 193 -13.77 7.85 -0.62
C ILE A 193 -15.23 8.30 -0.63
N ALA A 194 -15.51 9.57 -0.32
CA ALA A 194 -16.87 10.12 -0.28
C ALA A 194 -17.57 10.02 -1.65
N ALA A 195 -16.84 10.26 -2.73
CA ALA A 195 -17.38 10.13 -4.09
C ALA A 195 -17.82 8.70 -4.42
N PHE A 196 -17.06 7.70 -3.96
CA PHE A 196 -17.36 6.27 -4.20
C PHE A 196 -18.37 5.69 -3.19
N ALA A 197 -18.56 6.34 -2.05
CA ALA A 197 -19.52 5.92 -1.03
C ALA A 197 -20.95 6.39 -1.31
N GLY A 198 -21.10 7.54 -1.97
CA GLY A 198 -22.39 8.21 -2.16
C GLY A 198 -23.08 7.93 -3.48
N SER A 199 -22.50 7.12 -4.37
CA SER A 199 -23.09 6.81 -5.68
C SER A 199 -24.20 5.75 -5.60
N THR A 200 -25.23 5.98 -4.78
CA THR A 200 -26.53 5.37 -5.05
C THR A 200 -27.03 5.98 -6.34
N ALA A 201 -27.12 5.16 -7.40
CA ALA A 201 -27.79 5.56 -8.63
C ALA A 201 -29.10 6.28 -8.29
N PRO A 202 -29.44 7.38 -8.97
CA PRO A 202 -30.75 7.98 -8.78
C PRO A 202 -31.77 6.86 -9.04
N GLU A 203 -32.55 6.56 -8.01
CA GLU A 203 -33.68 5.64 -8.10
C GLU A 203 -34.47 6.09 -9.31
N ALA A 204 -34.43 5.27 -10.39
CA ALA A 204 -35.17 5.56 -11.60
C ALA A 204 -36.60 5.79 -11.16
N ALA A 205 -37.05 7.02 -11.26
CA ALA A 205 -38.41 7.41 -10.99
C ALA A 205 -39.33 6.50 -11.84
N GLN A 206 -39.82 5.45 -11.20
CA GLN A 206 -40.89 4.65 -11.75
C GLN A 206 -42.15 5.52 -11.73
N GLY A 207 -42.36 6.19 -12.85
CA GLY A 207 -43.64 6.84 -13.18
C GLY A 207 -44.48 5.87 -14.00
#